data_e9db4f630a31c2665cb088ec2b321b3c
#
_entry.id   e9db4f630a31c2665cb088ec2b321b3c
#
_cell.length_a   1.000
_cell.length_b   1.000
_cell.length_c   1.000
_cell.angle_alpha   90.00
_cell.angle_beta   90.00
_cell.angle_gamma   90.00
#
_symmetry.space_group_name_H-M   'P 1'
#
loop_
_entity.id
_entity.type
_entity.pdbx_description
1 polymer ?
#
loop_
_entity_poly.entity_id
_entity_poly.type
_entity_poly.pdbx_seq_one_letter_code
_entity_poly.pdbx_strand_id
1 'polypeptide(L)'
;MKQVLQNLKDGSTEVAEVPAPSAARGQLLIRTTRTLVSAGTERMLVDFGRAGFIDKARQQPDKVRMVLDKVRTDGLMPTLAAVRNKLDQPLPMGYCNVGEVVEVGAGVTGFAVGDRVASNGKHAEYVSVPVNLCARVPDGVTDETAAFTVLGAIALQGIRLVQPTLGEAVVVTGLGLIGLVTVQLLRAQGCRVLGLDFD
;
A
#
# COMPACT_ATOMS: atom_id res chain seq x y z
N MET A 1 4.91 -4.26 19.67
CA MET A 1 4.58 -3.03 18.95
C MET A 1 3.13 -3.06 18.48
N LYS A 2 2.52 -1.89 18.30
CA LYS A 2 1.15 -1.79 17.76
C LYS A 2 1.17 -1.82 16.22
N GLN A 3 0.21 -2.54 15.64
CA GLN A 3 0.00 -2.65 14.19
C GLN A 3 -1.48 -2.74 13.87
N VAL A 4 -1.92 -2.10 12.76
CA VAL A 4 -3.30 -2.21 12.28
C VAL A 4 -3.44 -3.46 11.44
N LEU A 5 -4.34 -4.34 11.86
CA LEU A 5 -4.64 -5.62 11.22
C LEU A 5 -6.10 -5.67 10.76
N GLN A 6 -6.31 -6.27 9.60
CA GLN A 6 -7.62 -6.53 9.00
C GLN A 6 -7.86 -8.04 8.94
N ASN A 7 -8.97 -8.49 9.49
CA ASN A 7 -9.44 -9.87 9.30
C ASN A 7 -10.31 -9.94 8.04
N LEU A 8 -9.88 -10.75 7.07
CA LEU A 8 -10.60 -10.90 5.80
C LEU A 8 -11.81 -11.85 5.89
N LYS A 9 -11.99 -12.56 7.00
CA LYS A 9 -13.12 -13.48 7.20
C LYS A 9 -14.38 -12.75 7.64
N ASP A 10 -14.24 -11.86 8.62
CA ASP A 10 -15.36 -11.13 9.26
C ASP A 10 -15.33 -9.61 9.00
N GLY A 11 -14.25 -9.11 8.39
CA GLY A 11 -14.08 -7.70 8.08
C GLY A 11 -13.76 -6.83 9.31
N SER A 12 -13.37 -7.41 10.43
CA SER A 12 -12.93 -6.65 11.61
C SER A 12 -11.57 -6.02 11.36
N THR A 13 -11.39 -4.79 11.86
CA THR A 13 -10.11 -4.07 11.83
C THR A 13 -9.74 -3.75 13.28
N GLU A 14 -8.52 -4.08 13.67
CA GLU A 14 -8.06 -3.88 15.04
C GLU A 14 -6.63 -3.35 15.10
N VAL A 15 -6.28 -2.73 16.20
CA VAL A 15 -4.89 -2.42 16.57
C VAL A 15 -4.39 -3.53 17.47
N ALA A 16 -3.59 -4.43 16.93
CA ALA A 16 -3.04 -5.57 17.65
C ALA A 16 -1.63 -5.27 18.19
N GLU A 17 -1.28 -5.90 19.30
CA GLU A 17 0.10 -5.95 19.78
C GLU A 17 0.79 -7.17 19.18
N VAL A 18 1.87 -6.90 18.41
CA VAL A 18 2.65 -7.91 17.71
C VAL A 18 4.15 -7.77 18.05
N PRO A 19 4.97 -8.82 17.89
CA PRO A 19 6.42 -8.69 18.03
C PRO A 19 6.97 -7.61 17.10
N ALA A 20 7.98 -6.86 17.57
CA ALA A 20 8.68 -5.90 16.72
C ALA A 20 9.56 -6.66 15.71
N PRO A 21 9.59 -6.23 14.43
CA PRO A 21 10.49 -6.81 13.44
C PRO A 21 11.93 -6.37 13.70
N SER A 22 12.90 -7.04 13.07
CA SER A 22 14.30 -6.62 12.92
C SER A 22 14.61 -6.33 11.45
N ALA A 23 15.71 -5.64 11.18
CA ALA A 23 16.15 -5.41 9.82
C ALA A 23 16.72 -6.70 9.21
N ALA A 24 16.00 -7.31 8.27
CA ALA A 24 16.54 -8.42 7.49
C ALA A 24 17.57 -7.93 6.46
N ARG A 25 18.31 -8.87 5.85
CA ARG A 25 19.26 -8.54 4.76
C ARG A 25 18.56 -7.77 3.64
N GLY A 26 19.12 -6.63 3.24
CA GLY A 26 18.57 -5.78 2.19
C GLY A 26 17.36 -4.93 2.62
N GLN A 27 17.08 -4.83 3.92
CA GLN A 27 15.96 -4.08 4.46
C GLN A 27 16.41 -2.99 5.44
N LEU A 28 15.53 -2.02 5.63
CA LEU A 28 15.61 -0.99 6.67
C LEU A 28 14.56 -1.27 7.74
N LEU A 29 14.93 -1.19 9.01
CA LEU A 29 13.98 -1.08 10.11
C LEU A 29 13.70 0.40 10.34
N ILE A 30 12.43 0.77 10.24
CA ILE A 30 11.98 2.15 10.29
C ILE A 30 11.04 2.31 11.48
N ARG A 31 11.31 3.27 12.35
CA ARG A 31 10.39 3.73 13.38
C ARG A 31 9.44 4.74 12.74
N THR A 32 8.18 4.40 12.66
CA THR A 32 7.14 5.20 12.01
C THR A 32 6.89 6.51 12.74
N THR A 33 6.85 7.61 12.01
CA THR A 33 6.40 8.92 12.50
C THR A 33 5.04 9.27 11.95
N ARG A 34 4.76 8.94 10.67
CA ARG A 34 3.48 9.19 10.00
C ARG A 34 3.14 8.06 9.05
N THR A 35 1.85 7.80 8.91
CA THR A 35 1.31 6.97 7.85
C THR A 35 0.12 7.66 7.20
N LEU A 36 -0.07 7.44 5.90
CA LEU A 36 -1.23 7.95 5.17
C LEU A 36 -2.21 6.81 4.92
N VAL A 37 -3.46 7.01 5.35
CA VAL A 37 -4.56 6.09 5.05
C VAL A 37 -5.08 6.38 3.64
N SER A 38 -4.99 5.40 2.75
CA SER A 38 -5.58 5.47 1.42
C SER A 38 -7.03 4.99 1.45
N ALA A 39 -7.96 5.91 1.68
CA ALA A 39 -9.37 5.60 1.92
C ALA A 39 -9.98 4.69 0.85
N GLY A 40 -9.67 4.88 -0.44
CA GLY A 40 -10.21 4.05 -1.53
C GLY A 40 -9.72 2.61 -1.47
N THR A 41 -8.40 2.41 -1.41
CA THR A 41 -7.79 1.07 -1.42
C THR A 41 -8.06 0.30 -0.12
N GLU A 42 -7.94 0.97 1.01
CA GLU A 42 -8.10 0.31 2.31
C GLU A 42 -9.56 0.02 2.61
N ARG A 43 -10.49 0.92 2.23
CA ARG A 43 -11.93 0.64 2.29
C ARG A 43 -12.30 -0.58 1.46
N MET A 44 -11.73 -0.73 0.25
CA MET A 44 -11.97 -1.93 -0.57
C MET A 44 -11.58 -3.22 0.16
N LEU A 45 -10.48 -3.23 0.92
CA LEU A 45 -10.07 -4.39 1.71
C LEU A 45 -11.04 -4.67 2.87
N VAL A 46 -11.52 -3.61 3.55
CA VAL A 46 -12.53 -3.73 4.62
C VAL A 46 -13.85 -4.25 4.05
N ASP A 47 -14.32 -3.69 2.95
CA ASP A 47 -15.57 -4.10 2.29
C ASP A 47 -15.47 -5.56 1.78
N PHE A 48 -14.31 -5.96 1.23
CA PHE A 48 -14.04 -7.34 0.87
C PHE A 48 -14.08 -8.26 2.10
N GLY A 49 -13.49 -7.86 3.23
CA GLY A 49 -13.54 -8.62 4.47
C GLY A 49 -14.99 -8.84 4.96
N ARG A 50 -15.84 -7.82 4.86
CA ARG A 50 -17.26 -7.85 5.27
C ARG A 50 -18.17 -8.61 4.30
N ALA A 51 -17.75 -8.78 3.05
CA ALA A 51 -18.55 -9.45 2.02
C ALA A 51 -18.76 -10.94 2.35
N GLY A 52 -19.92 -11.49 1.96
CA GLY A 52 -20.20 -12.91 2.05
C GLY A 52 -19.30 -13.74 1.13
N PHE A 53 -19.21 -15.05 1.35
CA PHE A 53 -18.36 -15.94 0.54
C PHE A 53 -18.69 -15.88 -0.97
N ILE A 54 -19.97 -15.76 -1.33
CA ILE A 54 -20.40 -15.65 -2.74
C ILE A 54 -19.91 -14.35 -3.35
N ASP A 55 -20.01 -13.24 -2.63
CA ASP A 55 -19.58 -11.93 -3.12
C ASP A 55 -18.05 -11.83 -3.17
N LYS A 56 -17.34 -12.43 -2.20
CA LYS A 56 -15.87 -12.59 -2.26
C LYS A 56 -15.43 -13.37 -3.50
N ALA A 57 -16.16 -14.44 -3.84
CA ALA A 57 -15.88 -15.23 -5.03
C ALA A 57 -16.13 -14.44 -6.31
N ARG A 58 -17.21 -13.65 -6.39
CA ARG A 58 -17.51 -12.78 -7.54
C ARG A 58 -16.48 -11.68 -7.73
N GLN A 59 -15.95 -11.12 -6.64
CA GLN A 59 -14.92 -10.07 -6.69
C GLN A 59 -13.54 -10.60 -7.12
N GLN A 60 -13.29 -11.92 -7.01
CA GLN A 60 -11.98 -12.52 -7.27
C GLN A 60 -12.08 -13.77 -8.17
N PRO A 61 -12.55 -13.66 -9.42
CA PRO A 61 -12.81 -14.80 -10.30
C PRO A 61 -11.55 -15.64 -10.57
N ASP A 62 -10.38 -15.01 -10.66
CA ASP A 62 -9.12 -15.72 -10.89
C ASP A 62 -8.73 -16.60 -9.68
N LYS A 63 -8.97 -16.12 -8.46
CA LYS A 63 -8.73 -16.93 -7.26
C LYS A 63 -9.72 -18.09 -7.16
N VAL A 64 -10.95 -17.90 -7.63
CA VAL A 64 -11.94 -18.99 -7.71
C VAL A 64 -11.45 -20.09 -8.66
N ARG A 65 -10.90 -19.74 -9.82
CA ARG A 65 -10.28 -20.72 -10.74
C ARG A 65 -9.15 -21.48 -10.07
N MET A 66 -8.22 -20.78 -9.40
CA MET A 66 -7.12 -21.42 -8.65
C MET A 66 -7.64 -22.37 -7.56
N VAL A 67 -8.73 -22.02 -6.87
CA VAL A 67 -9.35 -22.88 -5.86
C VAL A 67 -9.97 -24.12 -6.53
N LEU A 68 -10.67 -23.97 -7.65
CA LEU A 68 -11.24 -25.08 -8.40
C LEU A 68 -10.16 -26.05 -8.91
N ASP A 69 -9.04 -25.53 -9.44
CA ASP A 69 -7.91 -26.34 -9.87
C ASP A 69 -7.29 -27.08 -8.67
N LYS A 70 -7.15 -26.39 -7.53
CA LYS A 70 -6.65 -27.01 -6.30
C LYS A 70 -7.59 -28.08 -5.75
N VAL A 71 -8.90 -27.94 -5.88
CA VAL A 71 -9.87 -28.97 -5.54
C VAL A 71 -9.67 -30.23 -6.39
N ARG A 72 -9.33 -30.07 -7.68
CA ARG A 72 -9.05 -31.22 -8.59
C ARG A 72 -7.77 -31.96 -8.22
N THR A 73 -6.77 -31.23 -7.71
CA THR A 73 -5.44 -31.79 -7.37
C THR A 73 -5.40 -32.38 -5.96
N ASP A 74 -5.87 -31.61 -4.97
CA ASP A 74 -5.69 -31.89 -3.54
C ASP A 74 -6.98 -32.43 -2.88
N GLY A 75 -8.12 -32.33 -3.57
CA GLY A 75 -9.45 -32.67 -3.05
C GLY A 75 -10.16 -31.48 -2.38
N LEU A 76 -11.47 -31.65 -2.18
CA LEU A 76 -12.36 -30.59 -1.69
C LEU A 76 -12.05 -30.17 -0.24
N MET A 77 -11.92 -31.11 0.68
CA MET A 77 -11.75 -30.82 2.11
C MET A 77 -10.42 -30.12 2.43
N PRO A 78 -9.25 -30.57 1.94
CA PRO A 78 -7.99 -29.87 2.16
C PRO A 78 -7.99 -28.46 1.56
N THR A 79 -8.61 -28.28 0.38
CA THR A 79 -8.71 -26.98 -0.27
C THR A 79 -9.60 -26.03 0.52
N LEU A 80 -10.75 -26.46 1.03
CA LEU A 80 -11.63 -25.66 1.85
C LEU A 80 -10.95 -25.21 3.15
N ALA A 81 -10.21 -26.12 3.80
CA ALA A 81 -9.42 -25.80 4.98
C ALA A 81 -8.34 -24.76 4.68
N ALA A 82 -7.61 -24.90 3.55
CA ALA A 82 -6.59 -23.94 3.13
C ALA A 82 -7.17 -22.54 2.85
N VAL A 83 -8.34 -22.46 2.20
CA VAL A 83 -9.04 -21.18 1.95
C VAL A 83 -9.47 -20.54 3.25
N ARG A 84 -10.07 -21.30 4.18
CA ARG A 84 -10.45 -20.77 5.51
C ARG A 84 -9.24 -20.26 6.27
N ASN A 85 -8.17 -21.03 6.36
CA ASN A 85 -6.93 -20.63 7.03
C ASN A 85 -6.35 -19.34 6.44
N LYS A 86 -6.42 -19.18 5.12
CA LYS A 86 -5.92 -17.97 4.46
C LYS A 86 -6.79 -16.74 4.74
N LEU A 87 -8.10 -16.91 4.86
CA LEU A 87 -9.02 -15.81 5.23
C LEU A 87 -8.94 -15.47 6.73
N ASP A 88 -8.57 -16.42 7.58
CA ASP A 88 -8.40 -16.23 9.02
C ASP A 88 -7.05 -15.57 9.37
N GLN A 89 -6.09 -15.47 8.43
CA GLN A 89 -4.82 -14.78 8.68
C GLN A 89 -5.04 -13.26 8.68
N PRO A 90 -4.69 -12.57 9.78
CA PRO A 90 -4.77 -11.11 9.83
C PRO A 90 -3.86 -10.49 8.76
N LEU A 91 -4.39 -9.52 8.02
CA LEU A 91 -3.67 -8.79 6.99
C LEU A 91 -3.20 -7.43 7.52
N PRO A 92 -1.88 -7.15 7.54
CA PRO A 92 -1.37 -5.83 7.89
C PRO A 92 -1.86 -4.76 6.93
N MET A 93 -2.50 -3.70 7.47
CA MET A 93 -3.03 -2.58 6.70
C MET A 93 -1.96 -1.52 6.41
N GLY A 94 -2.20 -0.71 5.39
CA GLY A 94 -1.34 0.40 5.00
C GLY A 94 -0.24 0.05 4.01
N TYR A 95 0.25 1.09 3.32
CA TYR A 95 1.37 1.01 2.38
C TYR A 95 2.03 2.38 2.10
N CYS A 96 1.72 3.38 2.91
CA CYS A 96 2.31 4.73 2.85
C CYS A 96 2.84 5.08 4.23
N ASN A 97 4.14 5.01 4.42
CA ASN A 97 4.81 5.15 5.70
C ASN A 97 5.96 6.15 5.59
N VAL A 98 6.14 6.95 6.60
CA VAL A 98 7.31 7.81 6.82
C VAL A 98 7.84 7.57 8.22
N GLY A 99 9.15 7.57 8.36
CA GLY A 99 9.78 7.40 9.65
C GLY A 99 11.30 7.56 9.59
N GLU A 100 11.91 7.25 10.71
CA GLU A 100 13.35 7.30 10.92
C GLU A 100 13.95 5.89 10.89
N VAL A 101 15.03 5.70 10.17
CA VAL A 101 15.77 4.45 10.13
C VAL A 101 16.40 4.21 11.51
N VAL A 102 16.07 3.10 12.15
CA VAL A 102 16.62 2.70 13.46
C VAL A 102 17.60 1.53 13.36
N GLU A 103 17.53 0.76 12.25
CA GLU A 103 18.49 -0.32 11.98
C GLU A 103 18.65 -0.49 10.47
N VAL A 104 19.86 -0.77 10.02
CA VAL A 104 20.20 -1.00 8.61
C VAL A 104 20.60 -2.45 8.44
N GLY A 105 19.85 -3.20 7.64
CA GLY A 105 20.10 -4.62 7.39
C GLY A 105 21.38 -4.86 6.57
N ALA A 106 21.95 -6.02 6.70
CA ALA A 106 23.17 -6.41 5.99
C ALA A 106 23.01 -6.27 4.46
N GLY A 107 24.02 -5.72 3.79
CA GLY A 107 24.04 -5.52 2.34
C GLY A 107 23.29 -4.27 1.85
N VAL A 108 22.72 -3.46 2.73
CA VAL A 108 22.16 -2.16 2.36
C VAL A 108 23.28 -1.13 2.29
N THR A 109 23.25 -0.31 1.25
CA THR A 109 24.13 0.85 1.05
C THR A 109 23.30 2.10 0.82
N GLY A 110 23.87 3.28 1.08
CA GLY A 110 23.22 4.56 0.81
C GLY A 110 22.22 5.01 1.88
N PHE A 111 22.02 4.27 2.97
CA PHE A 111 21.20 4.66 4.11
C PHE A 111 21.98 4.48 5.43
N ALA A 112 21.63 5.29 6.42
CA ALA A 112 22.20 5.23 7.77
C ALA A 112 21.08 5.32 8.82
N VAL A 113 21.39 4.89 10.04
CA VAL A 113 20.52 5.12 11.21
C VAL A 113 20.37 6.63 11.41
N GLY A 114 19.14 7.07 11.65
CA GLY A 114 18.74 8.47 11.74
C GLY A 114 18.25 9.09 10.43
N ASP A 115 18.43 8.43 9.28
CA ASP A 115 17.86 8.91 8.01
C ASP A 115 16.33 8.94 8.08
N ARG A 116 15.73 10.05 7.64
CA ARG A 116 14.28 10.13 7.42
C ARG A 116 13.93 9.53 6.06
N VAL A 117 12.98 8.60 6.04
CA VAL A 117 12.60 7.87 4.82
C VAL A 117 11.08 7.76 4.66
N ALA A 118 10.63 7.86 3.41
CA ALA A 118 9.31 7.43 2.98
C ALA A 118 9.40 6.00 2.42
N SER A 119 8.41 5.16 2.71
CA SER A 119 8.41 3.75 2.31
C SER A 119 6.99 3.21 2.10
N ASN A 120 6.87 2.01 1.54
CA ASN A 120 5.60 1.30 1.46
C ASN A 120 5.27 0.47 2.72
N GLY A 121 5.82 0.85 3.87
CA GLY A 121 5.56 0.23 5.16
C GLY A 121 4.08 0.29 5.58
N LYS A 122 3.71 -0.60 6.46
CA LYS A 122 2.34 -0.76 6.98
C LYS A 122 2.04 0.27 8.07
N HIS A 123 0.76 0.34 8.50
CA HIS A 123 0.35 1.10 9.69
C HIS A 123 0.81 0.36 10.95
N ALA A 124 2.03 0.61 11.36
CA ALA A 124 2.67 -0.01 12.52
C ALA A 124 3.69 0.94 13.13
N GLU A 125 4.03 0.76 14.41
CA GLU A 125 5.05 1.58 15.09
C GLU A 125 6.45 1.36 14.50
N TYR A 126 6.74 0.14 14.05
CA TYR A 126 7.98 -0.23 13.36
C TYR A 126 7.67 -1.05 12.12
N VAL A 127 8.40 -0.81 11.04
CA VAL A 127 8.27 -1.57 9.80
C VAL A 127 9.64 -1.96 9.26
N SER A 128 9.76 -3.21 8.80
CA SER A 128 10.95 -3.68 8.09
C SER A 128 10.64 -3.70 6.60
N VAL A 129 11.35 -2.88 5.81
CA VAL A 129 11.01 -2.61 4.41
C VAL A 129 12.23 -2.82 3.52
N PRO A 130 12.10 -3.51 2.37
CA PRO A 130 13.18 -3.62 1.39
C PRO A 130 13.68 -2.25 0.95
N VAL A 131 14.99 -2.08 0.85
CA VAL A 131 15.64 -0.79 0.54
C VAL A 131 15.18 -0.17 -0.78
N ASN A 132 14.86 -0.99 -1.78
CA ASN A 132 14.33 -0.52 -3.07
C ASN A 132 12.90 0.06 -3.01
N LEU A 133 12.22 -0.06 -1.87
CA LEU A 133 10.92 0.52 -1.59
C LEU A 133 11.00 1.67 -0.57
N CYS A 134 12.20 2.20 -0.35
CA CYS A 134 12.49 3.32 0.52
C CYS A 134 13.11 4.48 -0.26
N ALA A 135 12.73 5.70 0.09
CA ALA A 135 13.33 6.92 -0.45
C ALA A 135 13.62 7.89 0.70
N ARG A 136 14.78 8.56 0.65
CA ARG A 136 15.11 9.61 1.63
C ARG A 136 14.13 10.77 1.51
N VAL A 137 13.70 11.29 2.63
CA VAL A 137 12.93 12.53 2.70
C VAL A 137 13.89 13.70 2.66
N PRO A 138 13.78 14.61 1.68
CA PRO A 138 14.65 15.77 1.58
C PRO A 138 14.49 16.71 2.79
N ASP A 139 15.53 17.49 3.08
CA ASP A 139 15.45 18.58 4.05
C ASP A 139 14.37 19.59 3.65
N GLY A 140 13.64 20.10 4.63
CA GLY A 140 12.53 21.04 4.43
C GLY A 140 11.19 20.39 4.03
N VAL A 141 11.15 19.09 3.71
CA VAL A 141 9.89 18.35 3.49
C VAL A 141 9.42 17.77 4.82
N THR A 142 8.16 18.05 5.19
CA THR A 142 7.57 17.51 6.42
C THR A 142 7.18 16.04 6.24
N ASP A 143 7.06 15.29 7.34
CA ASP A 143 6.65 13.88 7.30
C ASP A 143 5.22 13.71 6.76
N GLU A 144 4.34 14.66 7.05
CA GLU A 144 2.97 14.70 6.51
C GLU A 144 2.98 14.78 4.98
N THR A 145 3.81 15.65 4.42
CA THR A 145 3.98 15.79 2.96
C THR A 145 4.63 14.54 2.37
N ALA A 146 5.69 14.05 3.02
CA ALA A 146 6.40 12.85 2.57
C ALA A 146 5.54 11.58 2.58
N ALA A 147 4.50 11.51 3.42
CA ALA A 147 3.59 10.37 3.47
C ALA A 147 2.82 10.15 2.14
N PHE A 148 2.70 11.16 1.29
CA PHE A 148 2.13 11.03 -0.06
C PHE A 148 3.09 10.44 -1.11
N THR A 149 4.36 10.19 -0.78
CA THR A 149 5.38 9.75 -1.76
C THR A 149 4.97 8.51 -2.53
N VAL A 150 4.39 7.49 -1.87
CA VAL A 150 3.98 6.25 -2.54
C VAL A 150 2.82 6.51 -3.51
N LEU A 151 1.82 7.29 -3.11
CA LEU A 151 0.72 7.69 -4.00
C LEU A 151 1.22 8.57 -5.14
N GLY A 152 2.16 9.47 -4.86
CA GLY A 152 2.83 10.29 -5.86
C GLY A 152 3.59 9.45 -6.90
N ALA A 153 4.28 8.41 -6.47
CA ALA A 153 4.97 7.48 -7.37
C ALA A 153 3.99 6.72 -8.28
N ILE A 154 2.83 6.31 -7.76
CA ILE A 154 1.77 5.66 -8.54
C ILE A 154 1.19 6.64 -9.58
N ALA A 155 0.85 7.85 -9.17
CA ALA A 155 0.36 8.91 -10.05
C ALA A 155 1.38 9.25 -11.16
N LEU A 156 2.65 9.42 -10.78
CA LEU A 156 3.75 9.71 -11.71
C LEU A 156 3.97 8.57 -12.71
N GLN A 157 3.82 7.32 -12.30
CA GLN A 157 3.90 6.18 -13.22
C GLN A 157 2.82 6.26 -14.30
N GLY A 158 1.58 6.58 -13.94
CA GLY A 158 0.50 6.81 -14.91
C GLY A 158 0.83 7.94 -15.90
N ILE A 159 1.34 9.07 -15.40
CA ILE A 159 1.76 10.21 -16.23
C ILE A 159 2.87 9.80 -17.19
N ARG A 160 3.88 9.05 -16.74
CA ARG A 160 4.99 8.56 -17.57
C ARG A 160 4.52 7.63 -18.69
N LEU A 161 3.48 6.82 -18.47
CA LEU A 161 2.93 5.96 -19.50
C LEU A 161 2.18 6.75 -20.59
N VAL A 162 1.51 7.83 -20.21
CA VAL A 162 0.82 8.74 -21.15
C VAL A 162 1.79 9.65 -21.89
N GLN A 163 2.94 10.00 -21.28
CA GLN A 163 3.98 10.86 -21.84
C GLN A 163 3.47 12.25 -22.30
N PRO A 164 2.68 12.97 -21.50
CA PRO A 164 2.18 14.27 -21.90
C PRO A 164 3.30 15.28 -22.04
N THR A 165 3.16 16.20 -23.01
CA THR A 165 4.11 17.27 -23.25
C THR A 165 3.60 18.61 -22.72
N LEU A 166 4.48 19.61 -22.65
CA LEU A 166 4.17 20.95 -22.16
C LEU A 166 2.99 21.58 -22.94
N GLY A 167 2.00 22.09 -22.23
CA GLY A 167 0.83 22.77 -22.79
C GLY A 167 -0.29 21.87 -23.28
N GLU A 168 -0.11 20.54 -23.28
CA GLU A 168 -1.17 19.60 -23.63
C GLU A 168 -2.34 19.65 -22.64
N ALA A 169 -3.52 19.31 -23.14
CA ALA A 169 -4.72 19.19 -22.34
C ALA A 169 -4.93 17.73 -21.94
N VAL A 170 -4.99 17.46 -20.64
CA VAL A 170 -5.16 16.11 -20.08
C VAL A 170 -6.43 16.05 -19.25
N VAL A 171 -7.23 15.00 -19.47
CA VAL A 171 -8.43 14.73 -18.67
C VAL A 171 -8.07 13.70 -17.59
N VAL A 172 -8.37 14.02 -16.32
CA VAL A 172 -8.22 13.13 -15.18
C VAL A 172 -9.61 12.74 -14.70
N THR A 173 -9.97 11.47 -14.84
CA THR A 173 -11.24 10.91 -14.36
C THR A 173 -11.04 10.27 -12.99
N GLY A 174 -11.84 10.71 -12.01
CA GLY A 174 -11.73 10.35 -10.60
C GLY A 174 -10.78 11.30 -9.83
N LEU A 175 -11.37 12.13 -8.95
CA LEU A 175 -10.63 13.12 -8.15
C LEU A 175 -10.43 12.66 -6.69
N GLY A 176 -10.28 11.35 -6.48
CA GLY A 176 -9.78 10.79 -5.22
C GLY A 176 -8.31 11.11 -5.00
N LEU A 177 -7.68 10.53 -3.98
CA LEU A 177 -6.28 10.82 -3.60
C LEU A 177 -5.29 10.76 -4.77
N ILE A 178 -5.32 9.69 -5.57
CA ILE A 178 -4.41 9.53 -6.72
C ILE A 178 -4.74 10.56 -7.81
N GLY A 179 -6.02 10.77 -8.12
CA GLY A 179 -6.43 11.75 -9.13
C GLY A 179 -6.01 13.17 -8.77
N LEU A 180 -6.21 13.59 -7.52
CA LEU A 180 -5.80 14.92 -7.04
C LEU A 180 -4.27 15.11 -7.08
N VAL A 181 -3.48 14.09 -6.74
CA VAL A 181 -2.03 14.12 -6.88
C VAL A 181 -1.62 14.17 -8.36
N THR A 182 -2.29 13.40 -9.23
CA THR A 182 -2.06 13.41 -10.68
C THR A 182 -2.31 14.79 -11.27
N VAL A 183 -3.42 15.46 -10.89
CA VAL A 183 -3.73 16.84 -11.32
C VAL A 183 -2.60 17.80 -10.95
N GLN A 184 -2.09 17.73 -9.72
CA GLN A 184 -1.02 18.59 -9.25
C GLN A 184 0.29 18.35 -10.02
N LEU A 185 0.67 17.09 -10.25
CA LEU A 185 1.87 16.73 -11.01
C LEU A 185 1.78 17.17 -12.47
N LEU A 186 0.64 16.98 -13.14
CA LEU A 186 0.41 17.42 -14.51
C LEU A 186 0.48 18.96 -14.64
N ARG A 187 -0.13 19.67 -13.67
CA ARG A 187 -0.04 21.14 -13.63
C ARG A 187 1.40 21.63 -13.42
N ALA A 188 2.14 20.98 -12.52
CA ALA A 188 3.55 21.29 -12.30
C ALA A 188 4.40 21.04 -13.56
N GLN A 189 4.03 20.06 -14.40
CA GLN A 189 4.65 19.78 -15.70
C GLN A 189 4.24 20.77 -16.81
N GLY A 190 3.29 21.68 -16.52
CA GLY A 190 2.83 22.68 -17.49
C GLY A 190 1.67 22.22 -18.39
N CYS A 191 1.00 21.12 -18.05
CA CYS A 191 -0.20 20.67 -18.74
C CYS A 191 -1.44 21.46 -18.31
N ARG A 192 -2.42 21.58 -19.19
CA ARG A 192 -3.80 22.01 -18.86
C ARG A 192 -4.57 20.79 -18.40
N VAL A 193 -5.22 20.85 -17.23
CA VAL A 193 -5.89 19.69 -16.67
C VAL A 193 -7.39 19.95 -16.48
N LEU A 194 -8.20 19.04 -16.99
CA LEU A 194 -9.63 18.94 -16.72
C LEU A 194 -9.86 17.72 -15.81
N GLY A 195 -10.35 17.98 -14.58
CA GLY A 195 -10.74 16.93 -13.66
C GLY A 195 -12.24 16.62 -13.75
N LEU A 196 -12.59 15.34 -13.73
CA LEU A 196 -13.98 14.86 -13.72
C LEU A 196 -14.16 13.91 -12.54
N ASP A 197 -15.27 14.08 -11.79
CA ASP A 197 -15.76 13.14 -10.77
C ASP A 197 -17.28 13.06 -10.81
N PHE A 198 -17.85 12.14 -10.02
CA PHE A 198 -19.31 11.98 -9.93
C PHE A 198 -19.97 12.92 -8.93
N ASP A 199 -19.18 13.56 -8.03
CA ASP A 199 -19.64 14.53 -7.03
C ASP A 199 -19.16 15.95 -7.35
#